data_35bf6d0001f28688befcb632964e5e9c
#
_entry.id   35bf6d0001f28688befcb632964e5e9c
#
_cell.length_a   1.000
_cell.length_b   1.000
_cell.length_c   1.000
_cell.angle_alpha   90.00
_cell.angle_beta   90.00
_cell.angle_gamma   90.00
#
_symmetry.space_group_name_H-M   'P 1'
#
loop_
_entity.id
_entity.type
_entity.pdbx_description
1 polymer ?
#
loop_
_entity_poly.entity_id
_entity_poly.type
_entity_poly.pdbx_seq_one_letter_code
_entity_poly.pdbx_strand_id
1 'polypeptide(L)'
;KNILGQLNKLVEERSSDEWNDQVNEWKGKKLFKYKASNDEIKPQAVIEALYEETKGKAIVATEVGQNQMWAAQYYRFDEPRNLLTSGGLGTMGFGMPAAMGAALARPGAVVVDVAGDGSIQMNIQELATIALNNIPVKVIILNNEYLGMVRQWQELFFDRRYSSTCLREDKG
;
A
#
# COMPACT_ATOMS: atom_id res chain seq x y z
N LYS A 1 -19.30 9.27 -19.60
CA LYS A 1 -20.63 9.23 -18.92
C LYS A 1 -21.74 8.98 -19.94
N ASN A 2 -21.78 9.72 -21.08
CA ASN A 2 -22.81 9.55 -22.11
C ASN A 2 -22.76 8.19 -22.83
N ILE A 3 -21.56 7.66 -23.13
CA ILE A 3 -21.37 6.34 -23.76
C ILE A 3 -21.90 5.22 -22.86
N LEU A 4 -21.56 5.24 -21.57
CA LEU A 4 -22.08 4.26 -20.61
C LEU A 4 -23.61 4.34 -20.48
N GLY A 5 -24.19 5.54 -20.52
CA GLY A 5 -25.64 5.73 -20.48
C GLY A 5 -26.34 5.18 -21.75
N GLN A 6 -25.67 5.20 -22.90
CA GLN A 6 -26.19 4.58 -24.14
C GLN A 6 -26.05 3.07 -24.10
N LEU A 7 -24.90 2.56 -23.62
CA LEU A 7 -24.67 1.13 -23.48
C LEU A 7 -25.66 0.48 -22.51
N ASN A 8 -25.95 1.11 -21.37
CA ASN A 8 -26.92 0.59 -20.40
C ASN A 8 -28.36 0.44 -20.98
N LYS A 9 -28.67 1.13 -22.06
CA LYS A 9 -29.98 0.97 -22.77
C LYS A 9 -29.99 -0.21 -23.72
N LEU A 10 -28.82 -0.68 -24.13
CA LEU A 10 -28.64 -1.74 -25.11
C LEU A 10 -28.27 -3.08 -24.50
N VAL A 11 -27.76 -3.07 -23.25
CA VAL A 11 -27.34 -4.27 -22.56
C VAL A 11 -28.52 -4.82 -21.77
N GLU A 12 -28.85 -6.07 -22.02
CA GLU A 12 -29.80 -6.82 -21.20
C GLU A 12 -29.16 -7.37 -19.95
N GLU A 13 -29.93 -7.47 -18.89
CA GLU A 13 -29.49 -8.12 -17.66
C GLU A 13 -29.23 -9.59 -17.93
N ARG A 14 -28.02 -10.06 -17.62
CA ARG A 14 -27.59 -11.45 -17.82
C ARG A 14 -27.07 -12.01 -16.52
N SER A 15 -27.56 -13.20 -16.16
CA SER A 15 -26.94 -13.98 -15.11
C SER A 15 -25.54 -14.46 -15.53
N SER A 16 -24.59 -14.38 -14.60
CA SER A 16 -23.22 -14.87 -14.75
C SER A 16 -22.89 -15.84 -13.62
N ASP A 17 -23.85 -16.69 -13.24
CA ASP A 17 -23.75 -17.53 -12.04
C ASP A 17 -22.53 -18.42 -12.05
N GLU A 18 -22.27 -19.13 -13.16
CA GLU A 18 -21.08 -19.97 -13.28
C GLU A 18 -19.76 -19.20 -13.09
N TRP A 19 -19.68 -17.98 -13.63
CA TRP A 19 -18.51 -17.13 -13.46
C TRP A 19 -18.41 -16.61 -12.04
N ASN A 20 -19.51 -16.23 -11.44
CA ASN A 20 -19.57 -15.78 -10.05
C ASN A 20 -19.16 -16.90 -9.09
N ASP A 21 -19.60 -18.11 -9.34
CA ASP A 21 -19.22 -19.30 -8.56
C ASP A 21 -17.72 -19.57 -8.65
N GLN A 22 -17.16 -19.48 -9.86
CA GLN A 22 -15.72 -19.63 -10.07
C GLN A 22 -14.91 -18.55 -9.34
N VAL A 23 -15.35 -17.28 -9.41
CA VAL A 23 -14.72 -16.17 -8.68
C VAL A 23 -14.82 -16.37 -7.17
N ASN A 24 -15.96 -16.82 -6.68
CA ASN A 24 -16.16 -17.10 -5.26
C ASN A 24 -15.29 -18.27 -4.77
N GLU A 25 -15.14 -19.31 -5.57
CA GLU A 25 -14.18 -20.40 -5.29
C GLU A 25 -12.75 -19.87 -5.16
N TRP A 26 -12.31 -19.01 -6.10
CA TRP A 26 -10.97 -18.42 -6.04
C TRP A 26 -10.78 -17.53 -4.81
N LYS A 27 -11.75 -16.69 -4.47
CA LYS A 27 -11.75 -15.87 -3.24
C LYS A 27 -11.67 -16.73 -1.98
N GLY A 28 -12.35 -17.89 -1.99
CA GLY A 28 -12.35 -18.82 -0.85
C GLY A 28 -10.98 -19.49 -0.60
N LYS A 29 -10.10 -19.53 -1.60
CA LYS A 29 -8.77 -20.16 -1.48
C LYS A 29 -7.79 -19.41 -0.56
N LYS A 30 -8.15 -18.22 -0.05
CA LYS A 30 -7.32 -17.39 0.84
C LYS A 30 -5.86 -17.34 0.37
N LEU A 31 -5.62 -16.77 -0.80
CA LEU A 31 -4.31 -16.73 -1.46
C LEU A 31 -3.27 -15.94 -0.65
N PHE A 32 -3.71 -14.92 0.08
CA PHE A 32 -2.86 -14.09 0.92
C PHE A 32 -2.84 -14.64 2.34
N LYS A 33 -1.98 -15.63 2.57
CA LYS A 33 -1.74 -16.19 3.90
C LYS A 33 -0.30 -15.90 4.32
N TYR A 34 -0.12 -15.58 5.57
CA TYR A 34 1.21 -15.52 6.17
C TYR A 34 1.21 -16.32 7.48
N LYS A 35 2.38 -16.77 7.87
CA LYS A 35 2.56 -17.47 9.15
C LYS A 35 2.85 -16.40 10.22
N ALA A 36 1.96 -16.30 11.20
CA ALA A 36 2.21 -15.45 12.36
C ALA A 36 3.46 -15.92 13.11
N SER A 37 4.19 -14.99 13.69
CA SER A 37 5.37 -15.24 14.50
C SER A 37 5.24 -14.46 15.81
N ASN A 38 5.74 -15.02 16.89
CA ASN A 38 5.85 -14.30 18.17
C ASN A 38 7.19 -13.55 18.27
N ASP A 39 8.16 -13.89 17.43
CA ASP A 39 9.52 -13.36 17.47
C ASP A 39 9.71 -12.19 16.49
N GLU A 40 8.82 -12.08 15.49
CA GLU A 40 8.91 -11.07 14.43
C GLU A 40 7.55 -10.45 14.14
N ILE A 41 7.52 -9.14 14.04
CA ILE A 41 6.34 -8.43 13.56
C ILE A 41 6.27 -8.57 12.04
N LYS A 42 5.28 -9.30 11.55
CA LYS A 42 5.06 -9.44 10.11
C LYS A 42 4.40 -8.18 9.55
N PRO A 43 4.88 -7.64 8.42
CA PRO A 43 4.31 -6.43 7.82
C PRO A 43 2.81 -6.58 7.50
N GLN A 44 2.36 -7.77 7.15
CA GLN A 44 0.95 -8.08 6.94
C GLN A 44 0.12 -7.83 8.21
N ALA A 45 0.61 -8.26 9.36
CA ALA A 45 -0.07 -8.04 10.65
C ALA A 45 -0.17 -6.55 11.00
N VAL A 46 0.84 -5.74 10.64
CA VAL A 46 0.80 -4.28 10.83
C VAL A 46 -0.33 -3.66 10.00
N ILE A 47 -0.48 -4.10 8.74
CA ILE A 47 -1.52 -3.58 7.86
C ILE A 47 -2.93 -4.02 8.32
N GLU A 48 -3.06 -5.27 8.77
CA GLU A 48 -4.33 -5.74 9.35
C GLU A 48 -4.69 -4.97 10.63
N ALA A 49 -3.73 -4.74 11.52
CA ALA A 49 -3.93 -3.92 12.73
C ALA A 49 -4.31 -2.48 12.37
N LEU A 50 -3.69 -1.88 11.35
CA LEU A 50 -4.08 -0.56 10.87
C LEU A 50 -5.53 -0.53 10.39
N TYR A 51 -5.98 -1.57 9.68
CA TYR A 51 -7.37 -1.68 9.25
C TYR A 51 -8.32 -1.76 10.45
N GLU A 52 -8.03 -2.63 11.43
CA GLU A 52 -8.87 -2.82 12.62
C GLU A 52 -8.98 -1.54 13.45
N GLU A 53 -7.86 -0.85 13.70
CA GLU A 53 -7.82 0.40 14.47
C GLU A 53 -8.57 1.54 13.77
N THR A 54 -8.48 1.61 12.46
CA THR A 54 -9.15 2.66 11.67
C THR A 54 -10.54 2.24 11.18
N LYS A 55 -10.92 1.00 11.38
CA LYS A 55 -12.17 0.40 10.85
C LYS A 55 -12.33 0.63 9.35
N GLY A 56 -11.23 0.53 8.62
CA GLY A 56 -11.18 0.73 7.18
C GLY A 56 -11.42 2.17 6.70
N LYS A 57 -11.51 3.15 7.60
CA LYS A 57 -11.89 4.55 7.27
C LYS A 57 -10.70 5.46 7.01
N ALA A 58 -9.48 5.01 7.24
CA ALA A 58 -8.31 5.84 6.98
C ALA A 58 -8.11 6.07 5.48
N ILE A 59 -7.60 7.25 5.15
CA ILE A 59 -6.97 7.47 3.84
C ILE A 59 -5.54 6.97 3.96
N VAL A 60 -5.22 5.96 3.18
CA VAL A 60 -3.89 5.33 3.18
C VAL A 60 -3.12 5.80 1.95
N ALA A 61 -2.06 6.54 2.17
CA ALA A 61 -1.04 6.77 1.16
C ALA A 61 0.02 5.68 1.28
N THR A 62 0.65 5.30 0.19
CA THR A 62 1.76 4.38 0.23
C THR A 62 2.99 4.95 -0.44
N GLU A 63 4.13 4.73 0.16
CA GLU A 63 5.38 4.75 -0.55
C GLU A 63 5.47 3.55 -1.51
N VAL A 64 6.53 3.47 -2.30
CA VAL A 64 6.71 2.40 -3.28
C VAL A 64 7.70 1.36 -2.80
N GLY A 65 7.29 0.10 -2.86
CA GLY A 65 8.06 -1.04 -2.42
C GLY A 65 7.18 -2.22 -1.99
N GLN A 66 7.72 -3.14 -1.23
CA GLN A 66 6.94 -4.24 -0.63
C GLN A 66 5.82 -3.71 0.29
N ASN A 67 6.05 -2.59 0.98
CA ASN A 67 5.05 -1.88 1.77
C ASN A 67 3.79 -1.56 0.97
N GLN A 68 3.94 -1.10 -0.27
CA GLN A 68 2.84 -0.82 -1.20
C GLN A 68 2.02 -2.09 -1.51
N MET A 69 2.71 -3.20 -1.78
CA MET A 69 2.05 -4.48 -2.05
C MET A 69 1.28 -4.98 -0.82
N TRP A 70 1.88 -4.91 0.36
CA TRP A 70 1.20 -5.32 1.59
C TRP A 70 -0.01 -4.45 1.91
N ALA A 71 0.09 -3.14 1.75
CA ALA A 71 -1.05 -2.24 1.92
C ALA A 71 -2.20 -2.60 0.96
N ALA A 72 -1.90 -2.83 -0.32
CA ALA A 72 -2.91 -3.20 -1.32
C ALA A 72 -3.55 -4.57 -1.07
N GLN A 73 -2.82 -5.52 -0.47
CA GLN A 73 -3.27 -6.90 -0.26
C GLN A 73 -4.03 -7.10 1.07
N TYR A 74 -3.65 -6.39 2.12
CA TYR A 74 -4.13 -6.65 3.48
C TYR A 74 -5.00 -5.53 4.07
N TYR A 75 -4.93 -4.30 3.55
CA TYR A 75 -5.88 -3.26 3.94
C TYR A 75 -7.13 -3.35 3.06
N ARG A 76 -8.29 -3.43 3.68
CA ARG A 76 -9.57 -3.43 2.97
C ARG A 76 -10.02 -1.99 2.75
N PHE A 77 -10.16 -1.62 1.49
CA PHE A 77 -10.64 -0.29 1.11
C PHE A 77 -12.13 -0.34 0.83
N ASP A 78 -12.93 0.05 1.81
CA ASP A 78 -14.39 0.03 1.71
C ASP A 78 -14.94 1.30 1.03
N GLU A 79 -14.14 2.36 0.98
CA GLU A 79 -14.53 3.62 0.36
C GLU A 79 -13.61 3.97 -0.82
N PRO A 80 -14.18 4.47 -1.93
CA PRO A 80 -13.38 4.91 -3.07
C PRO A 80 -12.51 6.12 -2.70
N ARG A 81 -11.33 6.21 -3.32
CA ARG A 81 -10.34 7.30 -3.15
C ARG A 81 -9.67 7.34 -1.77
N ASN A 82 -9.75 6.28 -1.00
CA ASN A 82 -9.02 6.16 0.26
C ASN A 82 -7.64 5.49 0.10
N LEU A 83 -7.28 5.02 -1.09
CA LEU A 83 -5.93 4.57 -1.43
C LEU A 83 -5.26 5.58 -2.36
N LEU A 84 -4.12 6.12 -1.92
CA LEU A 84 -3.26 7.02 -2.70
C LEU A 84 -1.93 6.32 -2.94
N THR A 85 -1.66 5.94 -4.18
CA THR A 85 -0.47 5.13 -4.49
C THR A 85 0.05 5.42 -5.88
N SER A 86 1.36 5.42 -6.05
CA SER A 86 2.01 5.49 -7.37
C SER A 86 2.07 4.11 -8.01
N GLY A 87 0.89 3.56 -8.36
CA GLY A 87 0.77 2.20 -8.90
C GLY A 87 1.19 2.06 -10.37
N GLY A 88 1.31 3.15 -11.11
CA GLY A 88 1.73 3.17 -12.51
C GLY A 88 3.24 3.35 -12.66
N LEU A 89 3.74 4.52 -12.30
CA LEU A 89 5.16 4.85 -12.43
C LEU A 89 6.03 4.28 -11.30
N GLY A 90 5.46 3.97 -10.16
CA GLY A 90 6.20 3.42 -9.02
C GLY A 90 7.22 4.41 -8.44
N THR A 91 6.80 5.65 -8.22
CA THR A 91 7.68 6.72 -7.76
C THR A 91 7.92 6.61 -6.26
N MET A 92 9.12 6.22 -5.84
CA MET A 92 9.54 6.28 -4.44
C MET A 92 9.54 7.74 -3.97
N GLY A 93 9.05 7.99 -2.75
CA GLY A 93 8.87 9.36 -2.21
C GLY A 93 7.51 9.98 -2.53
N PHE A 94 6.58 9.23 -3.14
CA PHE A 94 5.22 9.71 -3.43
C PHE A 94 4.34 9.74 -2.19
N GLY A 95 4.48 8.79 -1.26
CA GLY A 95 3.51 8.52 -0.19
C GLY A 95 3.34 9.68 0.78
N MET A 96 4.43 10.16 1.36
CA MET A 96 4.38 11.25 2.34
C MET A 96 3.81 12.55 1.79
N PRO A 97 4.25 13.09 0.64
CA PRO A 97 3.63 14.28 0.03
C PRO A 97 2.15 14.08 -0.32
N ALA A 98 1.77 12.90 -0.79
CA ALA A 98 0.37 12.57 -1.07
C ALA A 98 -0.48 12.55 0.21
N ALA A 99 0.05 11.99 1.30
CA ALA A 99 -0.60 11.99 2.61
C ALA A 99 -0.79 13.43 3.14
N MET A 100 0.21 14.28 2.99
CA MET A 100 0.11 15.71 3.33
C MET A 100 -1.04 16.38 2.57
N GLY A 101 -1.08 16.20 1.26
CA GLY A 101 -2.16 16.72 0.41
C GLY A 101 -3.53 16.20 0.82
N ALA A 102 -3.64 14.92 1.15
CA ALA A 102 -4.90 14.32 1.62
C ALA A 102 -5.36 14.89 2.97
N ALA A 103 -4.44 15.08 3.92
CA ALA A 103 -4.75 15.64 5.23
C ALA A 103 -5.25 17.09 5.14
N LEU A 104 -4.68 17.88 4.23
CA LEU A 104 -5.15 19.25 3.96
C LEU A 104 -6.49 19.27 3.23
N ALA A 105 -6.70 18.34 2.27
CA ALA A 105 -7.92 18.28 1.48
C ALA A 105 -9.12 17.68 2.24
N ARG A 106 -8.88 16.88 3.28
CA ARG A 106 -9.88 16.17 4.06
C ARG A 106 -9.67 16.41 5.58
N PRO A 107 -9.89 17.62 6.07
CA PRO A 107 -9.74 17.94 7.50
C PRO A 107 -10.55 16.98 8.38
N GLY A 108 -9.93 16.47 9.42
CA GLY A 108 -10.56 15.52 10.35
C GLY A 108 -10.49 14.04 9.90
N ALA A 109 -10.07 13.75 8.67
CA ALA A 109 -9.80 12.37 8.27
C ALA A 109 -8.51 11.83 8.92
N VAL A 110 -8.50 10.55 9.25
CA VAL A 110 -7.27 9.85 9.61
C VAL A 110 -6.49 9.57 8.33
N VAL A 111 -5.31 10.15 8.21
CA VAL A 111 -4.43 9.96 7.06
C VAL A 111 -3.15 9.27 7.51
N VAL A 112 -2.81 8.19 6.83
CA VAL A 112 -1.65 7.36 7.15
C VAL A 112 -0.80 7.16 5.91
N ASP A 113 0.50 7.40 6.01
CA ASP A 113 1.48 6.99 5.02
C ASP A 113 2.10 5.65 5.44
N VAL A 114 1.99 4.63 4.60
CA VAL A 114 2.63 3.33 4.79
C VAL A 114 3.92 3.32 3.96
N ALA A 115 5.02 3.47 4.63
CA ALA A 115 6.34 3.64 4.04
C ALA A 115 7.25 2.42 4.22
N GLY A 116 8.20 2.26 3.31
CA GLY A 116 9.41 1.48 3.54
C GLY A 116 10.56 2.39 3.96
N ASP A 117 11.54 1.85 4.64
CA ASP A 117 12.72 2.55 5.14
C ASP A 117 13.55 3.19 4.02
N GLY A 118 13.59 2.59 2.82
CA GLY A 118 14.27 3.16 1.67
C GLY A 118 13.47 4.26 0.97
N SER A 119 12.18 4.05 0.77
CA SER A 119 11.35 4.99 0.00
C SER A 119 11.03 6.28 0.73
N ILE A 120 10.85 6.24 2.06
CA ILE A 120 10.61 7.44 2.86
C ILE A 120 11.76 8.45 2.80
N GLN A 121 12.98 7.94 2.60
CA GLN A 121 14.17 8.81 2.53
C GLN A 121 14.16 9.72 1.31
N MET A 122 13.42 9.38 0.26
CA MET A 122 13.41 10.14 -1.00
C MET A 122 12.83 11.56 -0.83
N ASN A 123 11.89 11.73 0.09
CA ASN A 123 11.26 13.02 0.40
C ASN A 123 11.18 13.27 1.91
N ILE A 124 12.15 12.79 2.68
CA ILE A 124 12.16 12.92 4.15
C ILE A 124 12.13 14.38 4.62
N GLN A 125 12.60 15.32 3.81
CA GLN A 125 12.56 16.76 4.09
C GLN A 125 11.15 17.29 4.29
N GLU A 126 10.13 16.60 3.76
CA GLU A 126 8.72 17.02 3.92
C GLU A 126 8.22 16.86 5.37
N LEU A 127 8.95 16.12 6.21
CA LEU A 127 8.67 16.11 7.66
C LEU A 127 8.78 17.51 8.27
N ALA A 128 9.65 18.38 7.74
CA ALA A 128 9.73 19.76 8.17
C ALA A 128 8.46 20.55 7.84
N THR A 129 7.92 20.37 6.64
CA THR A 129 6.66 20.97 6.21
C THR A 129 5.49 20.47 7.09
N ILE A 130 5.44 19.16 7.35
CA ILE A 130 4.43 18.55 8.24
C ILE A 130 4.49 19.16 9.63
N ALA A 131 5.69 19.24 10.22
CA ALA A 131 5.89 19.73 11.58
C ALA A 131 5.57 21.23 11.71
N LEU A 132 6.07 22.05 10.79
CA LEU A 132 5.88 23.52 10.82
C LEU A 132 4.40 23.91 10.64
N ASN A 133 3.64 23.15 9.88
CA ASN A 133 2.25 23.43 9.56
C ASN A 133 1.26 22.58 10.37
N ASN A 134 1.73 21.76 11.32
CA ASN A 134 0.91 20.87 12.14
C ASN A 134 -0.04 19.99 11.31
N ILE A 135 0.45 19.44 10.19
CA ILE A 135 -0.36 18.59 9.31
C ILE A 135 -0.53 17.21 9.96
N PRO A 136 -1.76 16.73 10.22
CA PRO A 136 -1.99 15.55 11.03
C PRO A 136 -1.82 14.23 10.22
N VAL A 137 -0.64 14.00 9.67
CA VAL A 137 -0.25 12.75 8.99
C VAL A 137 0.38 11.79 9.99
N LYS A 138 0.01 10.52 9.89
CA LYS A 138 0.67 9.43 10.61
C LYS A 138 1.53 8.66 9.63
N VAL A 139 2.76 8.33 10.02
CA VAL A 139 3.68 7.58 9.17
C VAL A 139 4.00 6.25 9.85
N ILE A 140 3.79 5.15 9.12
CA ILE A 140 4.14 3.79 9.54
C ILE A 140 5.28 3.33 8.65
N ILE A 141 6.46 3.13 9.23
CA ILE A 141 7.64 2.67 8.50
C ILE A 141 7.81 1.16 8.72
N LEU A 142 7.69 0.40 7.63
CA LEU A 142 7.98 -1.02 7.61
C LEU A 142 9.48 -1.20 7.29
N ASN A 143 10.29 -1.18 8.34
CA ASN A 143 11.74 -1.25 8.22
C ASN A 143 12.22 -2.71 8.08
N ASN A 144 12.82 -3.03 6.95
CA ASN A 144 13.48 -4.31 6.71
C ASN A 144 14.94 -4.15 6.33
N GLU A 145 15.46 -2.91 6.35
CA GLU A 145 16.85 -2.56 6.04
C GLU A 145 17.27 -2.85 4.58
N TYR A 146 16.30 -2.96 3.69
CA TYR A 146 16.56 -3.24 2.28
C TYR A 146 15.61 -2.48 1.35
N LEU A 147 16.04 -2.23 0.13
CA LEU A 147 15.15 -1.97 -0.99
C LEU A 147 14.44 -3.28 -1.35
N GLY A 148 13.44 -3.63 -0.53
CA GLY A 148 12.90 -4.98 -0.43
C GLY A 148 12.30 -5.51 -1.72
N MET A 149 11.62 -4.68 -2.52
CA MET A 149 11.04 -5.10 -3.80
C MET A 149 12.14 -5.37 -4.83
N VAL A 150 13.17 -4.53 -4.90
CA VAL A 150 14.31 -4.74 -5.80
C VAL A 150 15.07 -6.01 -5.43
N ARG A 151 15.33 -6.21 -4.14
CA ARG A 151 15.95 -7.44 -3.62
C ARG A 151 15.13 -8.68 -3.95
N GLN A 152 13.83 -8.63 -3.83
CA GLN A 152 12.92 -9.72 -4.19
C GLN A 152 13.05 -10.09 -5.67
N TRP A 153 13.17 -9.11 -6.56
CA TRP A 153 13.38 -9.36 -7.98
C TRP A 153 14.75 -9.96 -8.26
N GLN A 154 15.79 -9.49 -7.56
CA GLN A 154 17.12 -10.10 -7.65
C GLN A 154 17.10 -11.58 -7.22
N GLU A 155 16.33 -11.89 -6.20
CA GLU A 155 16.16 -13.28 -5.76
C GLU A 155 15.43 -14.15 -6.80
N LEU A 156 14.32 -13.65 -7.33
CA LEU A 156 13.42 -14.44 -8.19
C LEU A 156 13.91 -14.57 -9.64
N PHE A 157 14.57 -13.53 -10.16
CA PHE A 157 14.85 -13.42 -11.59
C PHE A 157 16.33 -13.25 -11.94
N PHE A 158 17.20 -13.02 -10.96
CA PHE A 158 18.62 -12.72 -11.17
C PHE A 158 19.54 -13.65 -10.37
N ASP A 159 19.15 -14.89 -10.17
CA ASP A 159 19.95 -15.94 -9.51
C ASP A 159 20.56 -15.51 -8.16
N ARG A 160 19.79 -14.72 -7.38
CA ARG A 160 20.22 -14.15 -6.08
C ARG A 160 21.47 -13.28 -6.15
N ARG A 161 21.73 -12.67 -7.30
CA ARG A 161 22.81 -11.68 -7.43
C ARG A 161 22.37 -10.36 -6.81
N TYR A 162 22.52 -10.27 -5.50
CA TYR A 162 22.16 -9.08 -4.73
C TYR A 162 23.18 -7.97 -4.94
N SER A 163 22.71 -6.77 -5.27
CA SER A 163 23.55 -5.60 -5.47
C SER A 163 22.80 -4.33 -5.11
N SER A 164 23.43 -3.46 -4.34
CA SER A 164 22.95 -2.10 -4.02
C SER A 164 21.53 -2.04 -3.43
N THR A 165 21.13 -3.06 -2.68
CA THR A 165 19.77 -3.15 -2.08
C THR A 165 19.80 -3.19 -0.55
N CYS A 166 20.96 -3.34 0.07
CA CYS A 166 21.14 -3.28 1.52
C CYS A 166 21.25 -1.82 1.97
N LEU A 167 20.49 -1.44 3.00
CA LEU A 167 20.48 -0.09 3.58
C LEU A 167 21.22 -0.05 4.93
N ARG A 168 21.79 -1.18 5.37
CA ARG A 168 22.66 -1.23 6.53
C ARG A 168 24.09 -0.90 6.11
N GLU A 169 24.86 -0.37 7.06
CA GLU A 169 26.30 -0.45 6.96
C GLU A 169 26.71 -1.92 7.11
N ASP A 170 27.39 -2.47 6.10
CA ASP A 170 28.10 -3.72 6.28
C ASP A 170 29.18 -3.47 7.36
N LYS A 171 28.90 -3.92 8.56
CA LYS A 171 29.95 -4.10 9.55
C LYS A 171 30.75 -5.30 9.06
N GLY A 172 31.76 -4.96 8.23
CA GLY A 172 32.67 -5.90 7.61
C GLY A 172 33.33 -6.87 8.59
#